data_be1df4b4326f23633dfe1c37331c6c99
#
_entry.id   be1df4b4326f23633dfe1c37331c6c99
#
_cell.length_a   1.000
_cell.length_b   1.000
_cell.length_c   1.000
_cell.angle_alpha   90.00
_cell.angle_beta   90.00
_cell.angle_gamma   90.00
#
_symmetry.space_group_name_H-M   'P 1'
#
loop_
_entity.id
_entity.type
_entity.pdbx_description
1 polymer ?
#
loop_
_entity_poly.entity_id
_entity_poly.type
_entity_poly.pdbx_seq_one_letter_code
_entity_poly.pdbx_strand_id
1 'polypeptide(L)'
;MKYRLFQQVALAQDIQGKRLQWGDVATVVECHAAREGAPGYSIEVVNAVGETLMVTTVSENFLEELTADEVFHVRPLAQVK
;
A
#
# COMPACT_ATOMS: atom_id res chain seq x y z
N MET A 1 -16.72 -3.06 -0.95
CA MET A 1 -15.28 -2.84 -1.02
C MET A 1 -14.60 -3.56 0.12
N LYS A 2 -13.46 -4.16 -0.16
CA LYS A 2 -12.78 -5.01 0.81
C LYS A 2 -12.06 -4.20 1.89
N TYR A 3 -11.52 -3.03 1.51
CA TYR A 3 -10.78 -2.19 2.45
C TYR A 3 -11.50 -0.89 2.68
N ARG A 4 -11.26 -0.26 3.84
CA ARG A 4 -11.94 0.95 4.27
C ARG A 4 -10.99 2.13 4.30
N LEU A 5 -11.55 3.34 4.28
CA LEU A 5 -10.75 4.56 4.46
C LEU A 5 -9.96 4.46 5.76
N PHE A 6 -8.69 4.84 5.65
CA PHE A 6 -7.73 4.92 6.75
C PHE A 6 -7.32 3.57 7.33
N GLN A 7 -7.74 2.48 6.69
CA GLN A 7 -7.25 1.16 7.05
C GLN A 7 -5.81 1.02 6.57
N GLN A 8 -4.95 0.42 7.40
CA GLN A 8 -3.61 0.05 6.98
C GLN A 8 -3.65 -1.30 6.28
N VAL A 9 -2.90 -1.40 5.21
CA VAL A 9 -2.82 -2.59 4.38
C VAL A 9 -1.37 -2.82 4.00
N ALA A 10 -1.06 -4.00 3.49
CA ALA A 10 0.26 -4.30 2.96
C ALA A 10 0.17 -4.50 1.46
N LEU A 11 1.26 -4.24 0.76
CA LEU A 11 1.34 -4.56 -0.65
C LEU A 11 1.51 -6.06 -0.82
N ALA A 12 0.71 -6.65 -1.70
CA ALA A 12 0.75 -8.08 -2.00
C ALA A 12 1.76 -8.40 -3.10
N GLN A 13 2.32 -7.36 -3.73
CA GLN A 13 3.31 -7.53 -4.79
C GLN A 13 4.06 -6.22 -4.99
N ASP A 14 5.17 -6.30 -5.69
CA ASP A 14 5.97 -5.11 -6.03
C ASP A 14 5.19 -4.23 -7.00
N ILE A 15 5.44 -2.91 -6.91
CA ILE A 15 4.87 -1.96 -7.86
C ILE A 15 5.99 -1.39 -8.69
N GLN A 16 5.99 -1.71 -9.97
CA GLN A 16 7.01 -1.27 -10.92
C GLN A 16 7.06 0.25 -10.99
N GLY A 17 8.27 0.80 -10.98
CA GLY A 17 8.49 2.22 -11.15
C GLY A 17 8.22 3.06 -9.91
N LYS A 18 7.74 2.48 -8.82
CA LYS A 18 7.43 3.21 -7.59
C LYS A 18 8.38 2.89 -6.45
N ARG A 19 9.28 1.94 -6.64
CA ARG A 19 10.18 1.47 -5.59
C ARG A 19 9.45 0.88 -4.39
N LEU A 20 8.20 0.51 -4.59
CA LEU A 20 7.41 -0.17 -3.57
C LEU A 20 7.49 -1.65 -3.80
N GLN A 21 7.52 -2.41 -2.72
CA GLN A 21 7.67 -3.86 -2.82
C GLN A 21 6.68 -4.56 -1.90
N TRP A 22 6.51 -5.84 -2.19
CA TRP A 22 5.69 -6.72 -1.38
C TRP A 22 6.00 -6.51 0.10
N GLY A 23 4.95 -6.40 0.90
CA GLY A 23 5.08 -6.25 2.34
C GLY A 23 5.18 -4.81 2.82
N ASP A 24 5.35 -3.84 1.92
CA ASP A 24 5.31 -2.44 2.33
C ASP A 24 3.92 -2.09 2.85
N VAL A 25 3.87 -1.31 3.92
CA VAL A 25 2.62 -0.93 4.56
C VAL A 25 2.17 0.44 4.04
N ALA A 26 0.88 0.57 3.80
CA ALA A 26 0.29 1.82 3.33
C ALA A 26 -1.06 2.01 4.00
N THR A 27 -1.57 3.24 3.92
CA THR A 27 -2.89 3.57 4.45
C THR A 27 -3.83 3.91 3.31
N VAL A 28 -5.02 3.34 3.32
CA VAL A 28 -6.04 3.65 2.32
C VAL A 28 -6.56 5.05 2.57
N VAL A 29 -6.42 5.94 1.58
CA VAL A 29 -6.88 7.32 1.73
C VAL A 29 -8.03 7.65 0.79
N GLU A 30 -8.32 6.79 -0.18
CA GLU A 30 -9.46 6.96 -1.07
C GLU A 30 -9.85 5.63 -1.68
N CYS A 31 -11.16 5.39 -1.81
CA CYS A 31 -11.68 4.17 -2.40
C CYS A 31 -12.32 4.50 -3.74
N HIS A 32 -12.03 3.69 -4.76
CA HIS A 32 -12.51 3.90 -6.12
C HIS A 32 -13.29 2.67 -6.58
N ALA A 33 -14.61 2.79 -6.64
CA ALA A 33 -15.42 1.70 -7.16
C ALA A 33 -15.17 1.53 -8.66
N ALA A 34 -15.20 0.29 -9.12
CA ALA A 34 -15.06 -0.02 -10.54
C ALA A 34 -16.34 -0.61 -11.07
N ARG A 35 -16.65 -0.29 -12.33
CA ARG A 35 -17.80 -0.91 -13.00
C ARG A 35 -17.54 -2.38 -13.27
N GLU A 36 -16.32 -2.68 -13.67
CA GLU A 36 -15.91 -4.03 -14.00
C GLU A 36 -14.56 -4.27 -13.36
N GLY A 37 -14.33 -5.49 -12.94
CA GLY A 37 -13.07 -5.87 -12.33
C GLY A 37 -13.00 -5.41 -10.89
N ALA A 38 -11.80 -5.45 -10.36
CA ALA A 38 -11.56 -5.11 -8.97
C ALA A 38 -11.60 -3.59 -8.76
N PRO A 39 -12.10 -3.13 -7.62
CA PRO A 39 -12.01 -1.72 -7.30
C PRO A 39 -10.55 -1.31 -7.09
N GLY A 40 -10.33 0.01 -7.08
CA GLY A 40 -9.01 0.58 -6.83
C GLY A 40 -8.99 1.35 -5.53
N TYR A 41 -7.79 1.64 -5.06
CA TYR A 41 -7.58 2.41 -3.83
C TYR A 41 -6.41 3.34 -4.02
N SER A 42 -6.57 4.57 -3.54
CA SER A 42 -5.41 5.44 -3.38
C SER A 42 -4.81 5.13 -2.02
N ILE A 43 -3.51 4.87 -2.01
CA ILE A 43 -2.82 4.51 -0.80
C ILE A 43 -1.70 5.51 -0.54
N GLU A 44 -1.52 5.83 0.73
CA GLU A 44 -0.45 6.73 1.17
C GLU A 44 0.65 5.91 1.82
N VAL A 45 1.88 6.10 1.36
CA VAL A 45 3.05 5.48 1.94
C VAL A 45 3.81 6.55 2.68
N VAL A 46 4.06 6.32 3.98
CA VAL A 46 4.81 7.27 4.81
C VAL A 46 6.13 6.63 5.20
N ASN A 47 7.09 7.49 5.55
CA ASN A 47 8.36 7.01 6.06
C ASN A 47 8.27 6.78 7.57
N ALA A 48 9.38 6.36 8.17
CA ALA A 48 9.41 5.99 9.59
C ALA A 48 9.15 7.14 10.54
N VAL A 49 9.26 8.38 10.07
CA VAL A 49 9.00 9.55 10.91
C VAL A 49 7.67 10.22 10.55
N GLY A 50 6.84 9.56 9.73
CA GLY A 50 5.49 10.01 9.46
C GLY A 50 5.33 10.96 8.29
N GLU A 51 6.37 11.16 7.50
CA GLU A 51 6.28 12.04 6.31
C GLU A 51 5.76 11.24 5.13
N THR A 52 4.90 11.86 4.34
CA THR A 52 4.35 11.21 3.16
C THR A 52 5.42 11.07 2.09
N LEU A 53 5.72 9.83 1.70
CA LEU A 53 6.64 9.57 0.61
C LEU A 53 5.93 9.64 -0.74
N MET A 54 4.72 9.10 -0.81
CA MET A 54 3.94 9.13 -2.04
C MET A 54 2.50 8.74 -1.76
N VAL A 55 1.61 9.12 -2.69
CA VAL A 55 0.25 8.62 -2.77
C VAL A 55 0.11 8.05 -4.17
N THR A 56 -0.36 6.83 -4.27
CA THR A 56 -0.54 6.18 -5.56
C THR A 56 -1.82 5.36 -5.56
N THR A 57 -2.37 5.11 -6.73
CA THR A 57 -3.60 4.33 -6.87
C THR A 57 -3.27 2.96 -7.42
N VAL A 58 -3.79 1.92 -6.76
CA VAL A 58 -3.56 0.54 -7.13
C VAL A 58 -4.87 -0.21 -7.16
N SER A 59 -4.91 -1.30 -7.90
CA SER A 59 -6.03 -2.24 -7.87
C SER A 59 -6.06 -2.96 -6.53
N GLU A 60 -7.25 -3.34 -6.09
CA GLU A 60 -7.44 -4.11 -4.87
C GLU A 60 -6.55 -5.35 -4.83
N ASN A 61 -6.27 -5.92 -6.00
CA ASN A 61 -5.45 -7.14 -6.09
C ASN A 61 -3.99 -6.91 -5.70
N PHE A 62 -3.56 -5.66 -5.59
CA PHE A 62 -2.20 -5.33 -5.15
C PHE A 62 -2.07 -5.25 -3.64
N LEU A 63 -3.18 -5.40 -2.91
CA LEU A 63 -3.23 -5.19 -1.47
C LEU A 63 -3.62 -6.46 -0.74
N GLU A 64 -3.18 -6.57 0.51
CA GLU A 64 -3.61 -7.63 1.39
C GLU A 64 -3.78 -7.08 2.81
N GLU A 65 -4.59 -7.77 3.61
CA GLU A 65 -4.81 -7.38 4.99
C GLU A 65 -3.56 -7.66 5.82
N LEU A 66 -3.34 -6.78 6.80
CA LEU A 66 -2.34 -7.05 7.84
C LEU A 66 -2.94 -8.03 8.85
N THR A 67 -2.13 -8.96 9.32
CA THR A 67 -2.59 -9.98 10.25
C THR A 67 -1.85 -9.87 11.58
N ALA A 68 -2.44 -10.47 12.62
CA ALA A 68 -1.94 -10.31 13.99
C ALA A 68 -0.57 -10.95 14.23
N ASP A 69 -0.15 -11.84 13.36
CA ASP A 69 1.14 -12.51 13.48
C ASP A 69 2.23 -11.85 12.64
N GLU A 70 1.93 -10.74 11.99
CA GLU A 70 2.91 -10.05 11.15
C GLU A 70 3.68 -9.00 11.95
N VAL A 71 4.95 -8.84 11.61
CA VAL A 71 5.84 -7.86 12.22
C VAL A 71 6.22 -6.85 11.16
N PHE A 72 6.16 -5.55 11.51
CA PHE A 72 6.62 -4.51 10.60
C PHE A 72 8.13 -4.61 10.40
N HIS A 73 8.55 -4.34 9.17
CA HIS A 73 9.96 -4.40 8.81
C HIS A 73 10.42 -3.06 8.25
N VAL A 74 11.63 -2.67 8.59
CA VAL A 74 12.20 -1.38 8.18
C VAL A 74 13.17 -1.60 7.01
N ARG A 75 13.00 -0.78 5.97
CA ARG A 75 13.94 -0.73 4.84
C ARG A 75 13.99 0.70 4.29
N PRO A 76 15.10 1.13 3.70
CA PRO A 76 15.09 2.41 2.99
C PRO A 76 14.27 2.28 1.70
N LEU A 77 13.62 3.37 1.30
CA LEU A 77 12.82 3.37 0.06
C LEU A 77 13.71 3.12 -1.15
N ALA A 78 14.82 3.81 -1.22
CA ALA A 78 15.75 3.66 -2.33
C ALA A 78 16.96 2.86 -1.89
N GLN A 79 17.20 1.74 -2.57
CA GLN A 79 18.40 0.95 -2.36
C GLN A 79 19.44 1.43 -3.36
N VAL A 80 20.50 2.04 -2.86
CA VAL A 80 21.59 2.52 -3.70
C VAL A 80 22.75 1.56 -3.56
N LYS A 81 23.21 1.06 -4.66
CA LYS A 81 24.35 0.14 -4.69
C LYS A 81 25.59 0.86 -5.13
#